data_5c8e1586086aefbc781cb61d4378bd12
#
_entry.id   5c8e1586086aefbc781cb61d4378bd12
#
_cell.length_a   1.000
_cell.length_b   1.000
_cell.length_c   1.000
_cell.angle_alpha   90.00
_cell.angle_beta   90.00
_cell.angle_gamma   90.00
#
_symmetry.space_group_name_H-M   'P 1'
#
loop_
_entity.id
_entity.type
_entity.pdbx_description
1 polymer ?
#
loop_
_entity_poly.entity_id
_entity_poly.type
_entity_poly.pdbx_seq_one_letter_code
_entity_poly.pdbx_strand_id
1 'polypeptide(L)'
;KESYVSLKNRLGRVPLLYDFYENQEMDPLVIIREYKTYYAFMQAMEKDKYKNNLNEHEKLTLEYLSKTVLSGVRPDELAILNQLLYRDHIGTADFIKEYQKTYGIEISTSQVNEAIQVLQGHFVSKEAEYQKFCQIDILENDRSGMIRRLQSYTERLAHIQFYTQVEDIIKVGIARYKDKYSPGRIVDSPFVLYEKYSRRDVSLLMNCGKDLSSIMYGMKRIGADVFIFITYHKEESQDEKNYVDGKPDYADAFEDDLIFKWDSQIGKGLDSSYMKDVLEAERKHLFVKKSDAETSFYYMGQFDVLEARNAQKEDNRGRM
;
A
#
# COMPACT_ATOMS: atom_id res chain seq x y z
N LYS A 1 22.77 4.06 4.77
CA LYS A 1 23.52 4.82 5.81
C LYS A 1 24.18 6.05 5.22
N GLU A 2 24.80 5.95 4.05
CA GLU A 2 25.44 7.05 3.34
C GLU A 2 24.45 8.19 3.05
N SER A 3 23.29 7.90 2.47
CA SER A 3 22.23 8.90 2.21
C SER A 3 21.80 9.65 3.48
N TYR A 4 21.72 8.94 4.63
CA TYR A 4 21.39 9.56 5.90
C TYR A 4 22.45 10.58 6.33
N VAL A 5 23.74 10.20 6.29
CA VAL A 5 24.86 11.06 6.69
C VAL A 5 24.99 12.28 5.76
N SER A 6 24.86 12.06 4.45
CA SER A 6 24.87 13.12 3.44
C SER A 6 23.77 14.14 3.71
N LEU A 7 22.52 13.66 3.86
CA LEU A 7 21.37 14.51 4.08
C LEU A 7 21.45 15.28 5.41
N LYS A 8 21.86 14.60 6.50
CA LYS A 8 22.08 15.21 7.82
C LYS A 8 23.08 16.35 7.77
N ASN A 9 24.22 16.15 7.09
CA ASN A 9 25.25 17.18 6.94
C ASN A 9 24.74 18.37 6.12
N ARG A 10 24.01 18.13 5.04
CA ARG A 10 23.44 19.17 4.19
C ARG A 10 22.39 20.01 4.90
N LEU A 11 21.54 19.38 5.71
CA LEU A 11 20.48 20.05 6.47
C LEU A 11 20.97 20.71 7.79
N GLY A 12 22.12 20.29 8.31
CA GLY A 12 22.62 20.74 9.62
C GLY A 12 21.77 20.24 10.81
N ARG A 13 20.85 19.30 10.57
CA ARG A 13 19.96 18.68 11.57
C ARG A 13 19.66 17.24 11.22
N VAL A 14 19.05 16.53 12.16
CA VAL A 14 18.54 15.16 11.91
C VAL A 14 17.42 15.23 10.86
N PRO A 15 17.54 14.50 9.73
CA PRO A 15 16.52 14.49 8.70
C PRO A 15 15.30 13.66 9.14
N LEU A 16 14.10 14.11 8.79
CA LEU A 16 12.83 13.40 8.90
C LEU A 16 12.55 12.58 7.63
N LEU A 17 11.50 11.75 7.61
CA LEU A 17 11.12 10.98 6.40
C LEU A 17 10.82 11.88 5.21
N TYR A 18 10.18 13.04 5.46
CA TYR A 18 9.88 14.01 4.41
C TYR A 18 11.14 14.60 3.78
N ASP A 19 12.20 14.83 4.57
CA ASP A 19 13.45 15.34 4.03
C ASP A 19 14.09 14.39 3.00
N PHE A 20 14.01 13.07 3.25
CA PHE A 20 14.47 12.07 2.28
C PHE A 20 13.64 12.11 1.00
N TYR A 21 12.32 12.25 1.12
CA TYR A 21 11.42 12.34 -0.01
C TYR A 21 11.65 13.61 -0.84
N GLU A 22 11.63 14.78 -0.19
CA GLU A 22 11.77 16.08 -0.83
C GLU A 22 13.11 16.26 -1.55
N ASN A 23 14.18 15.74 -0.96
CA ASN A 23 15.53 15.81 -1.54
C ASN A 23 15.86 14.65 -2.48
N GLN A 24 14.92 13.74 -2.75
CA GLN A 24 15.09 12.56 -3.62
C GLN A 24 16.29 11.66 -3.25
N GLU A 25 16.68 11.67 -1.98
CA GLU A 25 17.82 10.88 -1.49
C GLU A 25 17.48 9.39 -1.35
N MET A 26 16.28 9.12 -0.86
CA MET A 26 15.77 7.74 -0.70
C MET A 26 14.25 7.78 -0.54
N ASP A 27 13.54 6.82 -1.15
CA ASP A 27 12.10 6.70 -0.91
C ASP A 27 11.84 6.28 0.56
N PRO A 28 11.07 7.07 1.33
CA PRO A 28 10.72 6.74 2.72
C PRO A 28 10.12 5.34 2.90
N LEU A 29 9.44 4.78 1.88
CA LEU A 29 8.91 3.42 1.94
C LEU A 29 10.02 2.36 2.05
N VAL A 30 11.23 2.63 1.56
CA VAL A 30 12.38 1.73 1.74
C VAL A 30 12.80 1.69 3.21
N ILE A 31 12.81 2.87 3.87
CA ILE A 31 13.11 2.96 5.31
C ILE A 31 12.07 2.15 6.10
N ILE A 32 10.79 2.38 5.83
CA ILE A 32 9.71 1.70 6.57
C ILE A 32 9.66 0.19 6.29
N ARG A 33 9.99 -0.24 5.08
CA ARG A 33 10.08 -1.67 4.77
C ARG A 33 11.16 -2.37 5.59
N GLU A 34 12.31 -1.73 5.77
CA GLU A 34 13.45 -2.31 6.49
C GLU A 34 13.31 -2.18 8.02
N TYR A 35 12.92 -1.00 8.49
CA TYR A 35 12.91 -0.65 9.92
C TYR A 35 11.51 -0.61 10.55
N LYS A 36 10.44 -0.73 9.77
CA LYS A 36 9.01 -0.62 10.13
C LYS A 36 8.57 0.77 10.58
N THR A 37 9.42 1.54 11.23
CA THR A 37 9.13 2.88 11.74
C THR A 37 10.35 3.79 11.60
N TYR A 38 10.10 5.09 11.58
CA TYR A 38 11.16 6.10 11.59
C TYR A 38 12.01 6.03 12.86
N TYR A 39 11.42 5.84 14.04
CA TYR A 39 12.19 5.77 15.28
C TYR A 39 13.16 4.58 15.33
N ALA A 40 12.75 3.43 14.80
CA ALA A 40 13.62 2.26 14.71
C ALA A 40 14.79 2.49 13.72
N PHE A 41 14.52 3.16 12.60
CA PHE A 41 15.57 3.63 11.70
C PHE A 41 16.55 4.57 12.41
N MET A 42 16.05 5.53 13.19
CA MET A 42 16.89 6.46 13.93
C MET A 42 17.76 5.77 14.98
N GLN A 43 17.22 4.78 15.69
CA GLN A 43 17.98 3.95 16.62
C GLN A 43 19.14 3.22 15.92
N ALA A 44 18.91 2.73 14.69
CA ALA A 44 19.95 2.08 13.90
C ALA A 44 21.01 3.07 13.37
N MET A 45 20.63 4.30 13.02
CA MET A 45 21.56 5.31 12.50
C MET A 45 22.36 6.01 13.59
N GLU A 46 21.73 6.45 14.65
CA GLU A 46 22.34 7.28 15.72
C GLU A 46 22.68 6.47 16.98
N LYS A 47 22.29 5.21 17.05
CA LYS A 47 22.57 4.30 18.19
C LYS A 47 22.25 4.97 19.53
N ASP A 48 23.24 5.09 20.41
CA ASP A 48 23.07 5.63 21.78
C ASP A 48 22.75 7.13 21.82
N LYS A 49 22.90 7.86 20.71
CA LYS A 49 22.58 9.30 20.62
C LYS A 49 21.10 9.57 20.45
N TYR A 50 20.35 8.65 19.86
CA TYR A 50 18.90 8.80 19.68
C TYR A 50 18.15 8.27 20.90
N LYS A 51 17.58 9.19 21.67
CA LYS A 51 16.72 8.85 22.82
C LYS A 51 15.31 8.63 22.32
N ASN A 52 14.84 7.38 22.39
CA ASN A 52 13.47 7.01 22.10
C ASN A 52 12.65 7.01 23.39
N ASN A 53 11.85 8.06 23.59
CA ASN A 53 10.98 8.21 24.76
C ASN A 53 9.53 7.79 24.46
N LEU A 54 9.26 7.18 23.29
CA LEU A 54 7.93 6.71 22.90
C LEU A 54 7.51 5.52 23.76
N ASN A 55 6.28 5.57 24.25
CA ASN A 55 5.65 4.42 24.90
C ASN A 55 5.18 3.37 23.87
N GLU A 56 4.76 2.20 24.33
CA GLU A 56 4.41 1.08 23.43
C GLU A 56 3.16 1.40 22.57
N HIS A 57 2.22 2.19 23.08
CA HIS A 57 1.02 2.59 22.34
C HIS A 57 1.36 3.58 21.20
N GLU A 58 2.27 4.51 21.46
CA GLU A 58 2.79 5.45 20.45
C GLU A 58 3.55 4.70 19.36
N LYS A 59 4.43 3.75 19.74
CA LYS A 59 5.16 2.91 18.80
C LYS A 59 4.24 2.09 17.92
N LEU A 60 3.20 1.49 18.51
CA LEU A 60 2.20 0.71 17.81
C LEU A 60 1.43 1.55 16.78
N THR A 61 1.03 2.75 17.18
CA THR A 61 0.33 3.69 16.29
C THR A 61 1.22 4.11 15.12
N LEU A 62 2.48 4.47 15.39
CA LEU A 62 3.44 4.85 14.34
C LEU A 62 3.73 3.70 13.37
N GLU A 63 3.85 2.46 13.86
CA GLU A 63 4.02 1.28 13.01
C GLU A 63 2.83 1.09 12.08
N TYR A 64 1.62 1.20 12.61
CA TYR A 64 0.40 1.05 11.81
C TYR A 64 0.26 2.15 10.75
N LEU A 65 0.41 3.41 11.14
CA LEU A 65 0.31 4.56 10.23
C LEU A 65 1.39 4.50 9.15
N SER A 66 2.65 4.20 9.51
CA SER A 66 3.73 4.05 8.53
C SER A 66 3.43 2.96 7.49
N LYS A 67 2.86 1.83 7.93
CA LYS A 67 2.46 0.73 7.05
C LYS A 67 1.26 1.07 6.16
N THR A 68 0.36 1.93 6.63
CA THR A 68 -0.97 2.08 6.04
C THR A 68 -1.12 3.34 5.19
N VAL A 69 -0.61 4.49 5.64
CA VAL A 69 -0.88 5.77 4.96
C VAL A 69 0.34 6.40 4.31
N LEU A 70 1.56 5.96 4.65
CA LEU A 70 2.79 6.56 4.12
C LEU A 70 2.93 6.38 2.60
N SER A 71 2.36 5.33 2.02
CA SER A 71 2.39 5.09 0.57
C SER A 71 1.72 6.23 -0.22
N GLY A 72 0.74 6.89 0.38
CA GLY A 72 0.05 8.04 -0.23
C GLY A 72 -0.80 7.67 -1.45
N VAL A 73 -1.19 6.41 -1.64
CA VAL A 73 -1.93 5.95 -2.83
C VAL A 73 -3.35 6.54 -2.92
N ARG A 74 -3.93 6.92 -1.78
CA ARG A 74 -5.18 7.68 -1.72
C ARG A 74 -5.13 8.72 -0.58
N PRO A 75 -5.89 9.81 -0.66
CA PRO A 75 -5.84 10.89 0.31
C PRO A 75 -6.83 10.72 1.49
N ASP A 76 -7.70 9.72 1.48
CA ASP A 76 -8.83 9.60 2.39
C ASP A 76 -8.42 9.60 3.87
N GLU A 77 -7.60 8.64 4.26
CA GLU A 77 -7.06 8.53 5.62
C GLU A 77 -6.16 9.71 5.97
N LEU A 78 -5.34 10.15 5.01
CA LEU A 78 -4.43 11.28 5.20
C LEU A 78 -5.17 12.58 5.46
N ALA A 79 -6.30 12.82 4.77
CA ALA A 79 -7.14 13.98 4.98
C ALA A 79 -7.76 13.99 6.36
N ILE A 80 -8.29 12.84 6.82
CA ILE A 80 -8.86 12.70 8.18
C ILE A 80 -7.78 12.96 9.23
N LEU A 81 -6.62 12.29 9.12
CA LEU A 81 -5.52 12.47 10.06
C LEU A 81 -5.02 13.90 10.09
N ASN A 82 -4.85 14.54 8.92
CA ASN A 82 -4.40 15.93 8.85
C ASN A 82 -5.39 16.89 9.51
N GLN A 83 -6.69 16.70 9.34
CA GLN A 83 -7.71 17.50 10.03
C GLN A 83 -7.63 17.29 11.55
N LEU A 84 -7.50 16.04 11.98
CA LEU A 84 -7.46 15.68 13.40
C LEU A 84 -6.12 16.02 14.10
N LEU A 85 -5.09 16.44 13.39
CA LEU A 85 -3.91 17.05 14.02
C LEU A 85 -4.22 18.40 14.66
N TYR A 86 -5.10 19.18 14.02
CA TYR A 86 -5.37 20.58 14.39
C TYR A 86 -6.75 20.79 15.00
N ARG A 87 -7.63 19.80 14.95
CA ARG A 87 -9.02 19.86 15.43
C ARG A 87 -9.35 18.62 16.26
N ASP A 88 -10.20 18.76 17.25
CA ASP A 88 -10.66 17.63 18.06
C ASP A 88 -11.76 16.84 17.34
N HIS A 89 -12.49 17.48 16.42
CA HIS A 89 -13.57 16.85 15.67
C HIS A 89 -13.88 17.61 14.38
N ILE A 90 -14.56 16.93 13.46
CA ILE A 90 -15.13 17.49 12.24
C ILE A 90 -16.42 16.72 11.88
N GLY A 91 -17.46 17.44 11.42
CA GLY A 91 -18.65 16.80 10.85
C GLY A 91 -18.35 16.13 9.53
N THR A 92 -18.90 14.93 9.28
CA THR A 92 -18.68 14.18 8.03
C THR A 92 -19.06 15.03 6.79
N ALA A 93 -20.16 15.79 6.85
CA ALA A 93 -20.57 16.65 5.73
C ALA A 93 -19.57 17.79 5.46
N ASP A 94 -19.01 18.39 6.49
CA ASP A 94 -17.99 19.44 6.34
C ASP A 94 -16.67 18.85 5.87
N PHE A 95 -16.29 17.67 6.37
CA PHE A 95 -15.14 16.93 5.89
C PHE A 95 -15.23 16.66 4.38
N ILE A 96 -16.37 16.17 3.88
CA ILE A 96 -16.59 15.89 2.45
C ILE A 96 -16.41 17.16 1.61
N LYS A 97 -16.95 18.29 2.06
CA LYS A 97 -16.78 19.59 1.35
C LYS A 97 -15.32 20.05 1.32
N GLU A 98 -14.63 19.99 2.46
CA GLU A 98 -13.22 20.36 2.56
C GLU A 98 -12.34 19.43 1.74
N TYR A 99 -12.65 18.13 1.73
CA TYR A 99 -11.96 17.12 0.95
C TYR A 99 -12.07 17.39 -0.55
N GLN A 100 -13.30 17.59 -1.06
CA GLN A 100 -13.54 17.90 -2.48
C GLN A 100 -12.80 19.18 -2.90
N LYS A 101 -12.86 20.23 -2.06
CA LYS A 101 -12.13 21.47 -2.32
C LYS A 101 -10.61 21.27 -2.37
N THR A 102 -10.06 20.40 -1.52
CA THR A 102 -8.60 20.21 -1.39
C THR A 102 -8.03 19.30 -2.46
N TYR A 103 -8.76 18.23 -2.80
CA TYR A 103 -8.28 17.17 -3.69
C TYR A 103 -8.93 17.15 -5.07
N GLY A 104 -10.01 17.91 -5.26
CA GLY A 104 -10.74 17.98 -6.55
C GLY A 104 -11.49 16.70 -6.92
N ILE A 105 -11.68 15.77 -5.97
CA ILE A 105 -12.38 14.51 -6.15
C ILE A 105 -13.53 14.38 -5.16
N GLU A 106 -14.58 13.69 -5.56
CA GLU A 106 -15.72 13.40 -4.70
C GLU A 106 -15.38 12.20 -3.78
N ILE A 107 -15.92 12.26 -2.57
CA ILE A 107 -15.87 11.16 -1.60
C ILE A 107 -17.27 10.97 -1.01
N SER A 108 -17.75 9.74 -1.00
CA SER A 108 -19.02 9.39 -0.40
C SER A 108 -18.91 9.18 1.12
N THR A 109 -20.03 9.28 1.84
CA THR A 109 -20.08 8.94 3.27
C THR A 109 -19.61 7.51 3.55
N SER A 110 -19.89 6.56 2.65
CA SER A 110 -19.41 5.18 2.78
C SER A 110 -17.89 5.11 2.74
N GLN A 111 -17.26 5.79 1.79
CA GLN A 111 -15.78 5.84 1.70
C GLN A 111 -15.14 6.53 2.91
N VAL A 112 -15.77 7.59 3.44
CA VAL A 112 -15.32 8.21 4.71
C VAL A 112 -15.38 7.19 5.86
N ASN A 113 -16.48 6.43 5.98
CA ASN A 113 -16.60 5.40 7.01
C ASN A 113 -15.55 4.28 6.85
N GLU A 114 -15.25 3.89 5.63
CA GLU A 114 -14.18 2.91 5.37
C GLU A 114 -12.80 3.45 5.75
N ALA A 115 -12.50 4.71 5.43
CA ALA A 115 -11.26 5.35 5.86
C ALA A 115 -11.15 5.44 7.39
N ILE A 116 -12.27 5.69 8.09
CA ILE A 116 -12.34 5.63 9.55
C ILE A 116 -12.02 4.22 10.06
N GLN A 117 -12.61 3.17 9.49
CA GLN A 117 -12.31 1.79 9.87
C GLN A 117 -10.83 1.44 9.65
N VAL A 118 -10.25 1.92 8.55
CA VAL A 118 -8.80 1.79 8.31
C VAL A 118 -8.02 2.44 9.45
N LEU A 119 -8.36 3.68 9.84
CA LEU A 119 -7.67 4.41 10.91
C LEU A 119 -7.92 3.86 12.32
N GLN A 120 -8.92 3.01 12.50
CA GLN A 120 -9.18 2.26 13.73
C GLN A 120 -8.39 0.95 13.83
N GLY A 121 -7.46 0.69 12.91
CA GLY A 121 -6.61 -0.49 12.94
C GLY A 121 -7.21 -1.74 12.30
N HIS A 122 -8.34 -1.61 11.62
CA HIS A 122 -9.07 -2.76 11.06
C HIS A 122 -8.51 -3.24 9.71
N PHE A 123 -7.69 -2.44 9.03
CA PHE A 123 -7.13 -2.79 7.72
C PHE A 123 -5.90 -3.69 7.83
N VAL A 124 -6.15 -4.96 8.09
CA VAL A 124 -5.14 -6.00 8.31
C VAL A 124 -5.50 -7.29 7.59
N SER A 125 -4.50 -8.14 7.35
CA SER A 125 -4.68 -9.41 6.60
C SER A 125 -4.93 -10.61 7.51
N LYS A 126 -4.52 -10.56 8.79
CA LYS A 126 -4.52 -11.68 9.73
C LYS A 126 -5.10 -11.28 11.08
N GLU A 127 -5.73 -12.24 11.74
CA GLU A 127 -6.30 -12.05 13.08
C GLU A 127 -5.25 -11.57 14.11
N ALA A 128 -4.05 -12.11 14.08
CA ALA A 128 -2.98 -11.66 14.98
C ALA A 128 -2.59 -10.18 14.78
N GLU A 129 -2.66 -9.68 13.53
CA GLU A 129 -2.45 -8.26 13.24
C GLU A 129 -3.64 -7.42 13.72
N TYR A 130 -4.87 -7.93 13.59
CA TYR A 130 -6.05 -7.28 14.10
C TYR A 130 -5.97 -7.09 15.61
N GLN A 131 -5.66 -8.15 16.36
CA GLN A 131 -5.48 -8.08 17.83
C GLN A 131 -4.36 -7.11 18.23
N LYS A 132 -3.35 -6.95 17.39
CA LYS A 132 -2.27 -5.99 17.61
C LYS A 132 -2.72 -4.55 17.38
N PHE A 133 -3.41 -4.27 16.27
CA PHE A 133 -3.65 -2.91 15.82
C PHE A 133 -5.05 -2.34 16.15
N CYS A 134 -6.02 -3.16 16.56
CA CYS A 134 -7.34 -2.67 16.98
C CYS A 134 -7.31 -1.75 18.21
N GLN A 135 -6.18 -1.66 18.90
CA GLN A 135 -5.99 -0.83 20.12
C GLN A 135 -5.28 0.51 19.82
N ILE A 136 -5.13 0.92 18.55
CA ILE A 136 -4.42 2.18 18.25
C ILE A 136 -5.20 3.44 18.65
N ASP A 137 -6.49 3.34 18.87
CA ASP A 137 -7.37 4.36 19.48
C ASP A 137 -7.12 5.79 18.99
N ILE A 138 -7.24 6.01 17.67
CA ILE A 138 -7.00 7.33 17.07
C ILE A 138 -8.26 8.17 17.09
N LEU A 139 -9.39 7.59 16.63
CA LEU A 139 -10.63 8.32 16.37
C LEU A 139 -11.85 7.42 16.51
N GLU A 140 -13.01 8.06 16.63
CA GLU A 140 -14.32 7.44 16.53
C GLU A 140 -15.22 8.26 15.58
N ASN A 141 -16.24 7.61 15.04
CA ASN A 141 -17.35 8.26 14.38
C ASN A 141 -18.60 8.06 15.22
N ASP A 142 -19.14 9.13 15.75
CA ASP A 142 -20.34 9.05 16.57
C ASP A 142 -21.62 8.94 15.73
N ARG A 143 -22.73 8.60 16.38
CA ARG A 143 -24.04 8.44 15.72
C ARG A 143 -24.59 9.73 15.11
N SER A 144 -24.03 10.89 15.46
CA SER A 144 -24.40 12.19 14.90
C SER A 144 -23.63 12.53 13.62
N GLY A 145 -22.73 11.64 13.15
CA GLY A 145 -21.89 11.86 12.01
C GLY A 145 -20.69 12.77 12.29
N MET A 146 -20.22 12.81 13.52
CA MET A 146 -19.01 13.55 13.93
C MET A 146 -17.83 12.60 14.00
N ILE A 147 -16.79 12.89 13.23
CA ILE A 147 -15.48 12.26 13.34
C ILE A 147 -14.74 12.95 14.47
N ARG A 148 -14.44 12.21 15.55
CA ARG A 148 -13.82 12.75 16.75
C ARG A 148 -12.46 12.10 17.00
N ARG A 149 -11.51 12.92 17.42
CA ARG A 149 -10.26 12.45 17.98
C ARG A 149 -10.50 11.88 19.38
N LEU A 150 -10.02 10.67 19.65
CA LEU A 150 -10.12 10.08 20.97
C LEU A 150 -9.20 10.79 21.97
N GLN A 151 -9.61 10.81 23.26
CA GLN A 151 -8.82 11.45 24.32
C GLN A 151 -7.43 10.82 24.44
N SER A 152 -7.33 9.51 24.35
CA SER A 152 -6.06 8.76 24.36
C SER A 152 -5.10 9.19 23.24
N TYR A 153 -5.64 9.51 22.05
CA TYR A 153 -4.83 10.03 20.95
C TYR A 153 -4.43 11.49 21.16
N THR A 154 -5.33 12.30 21.74
CA THR A 154 -5.02 13.69 22.12
C THR A 154 -3.85 13.74 23.11
N GLU A 155 -3.85 12.86 24.11
CA GLU A 155 -2.76 12.76 25.09
C GLU A 155 -1.44 12.35 24.45
N ARG A 156 -1.48 11.41 23.52
CA ARG A 156 -0.27 11.01 22.73
C ARG A 156 0.25 12.15 21.85
N LEU A 157 -0.64 12.93 21.23
CA LEU A 157 -0.24 14.09 20.42
C LEU A 157 0.41 15.22 21.26
N ALA A 158 0.18 15.26 22.57
CA ALA A 158 0.90 16.16 23.46
C ALA A 158 2.39 15.78 23.63
N HIS A 159 2.77 14.55 23.31
CA HIS A 159 4.15 14.11 23.31
C HIS A 159 4.83 14.52 21.99
N ILE A 160 5.73 15.49 22.05
CA ILE A 160 6.34 16.11 20.87
C ILE A 160 7.02 15.11 19.92
N GLN A 161 7.68 14.07 20.45
CA GLN A 161 8.34 13.07 19.61
C GLN A 161 7.34 12.23 18.81
N PHE A 162 6.19 11.91 19.38
CA PHE A 162 5.10 11.22 18.71
C PHE A 162 4.43 12.13 17.67
N TYR A 163 4.06 13.36 18.08
CA TYR A 163 3.45 14.35 17.20
C TYR A 163 4.28 14.58 15.93
N THR A 164 5.59 14.84 16.10
CA THR A 164 6.49 15.10 14.97
C THR A 164 6.53 13.96 13.99
N GLN A 165 6.51 12.69 14.45
CA GLN A 165 6.54 11.54 13.57
C GLN A 165 5.20 11.30 12.88
N VAL A 166 4.08 11.55 13.55
CA VAL A 166 2.74 11.48 12.92
C VAL A 166 2.60 12.55 11.83
N GLU A 167 2.98 13.80 12.15
CA GLU A 167 2.96 14.91 11.20
C GLU A 167 3.84 14.63 9.97
N ASP A 168 5.02 14.06 10.19
CA ASP A 168 5.96 13.69 9.12
C ASP A 168 5.40 12.58 8.21
N ILE A 169 4.79 11.54 8.79
CA ILE A 169 4.10 10.47 8.03
C ILE A 169 2.99 11.07 7.15
N ILE A 170 2.16 11.95 7.70
CA ILE A 170 1.07 12.61 6.97
C ILE A 170 1.64 13.47 5.84
N LYS A 171 2.67 14.25 6.11
CA LYS A 171 3.31 15.13 5.14
C LYS A 171 3.90 14.35 3.97
N VAL A 172 4.61 13.26 4.23
CA VAL A 172 5.11 12.35 3.19
C VAL A 172 3.98 11.75 2.37
N GLY A 173 2.95 11.19 3.03
CA GLY A 173 1.82 10.58 2.33
C GLY A 173 1.09 11.56 1.42
N ILE A 174 0.83 12.79 1.89
CA ILE A 174 0.17 13.85 1.09
C ILE A 174 1.06 14.27 -0.10
N ALA A 175 2.37 14.44 0.12
CA ALA A 175 3.29 14.79 -0.97
C ALA A 175 3.32 13.70 -2.05
N ARG A 176 3.47 12.43 -1.64
CA ARG A 176 3.43 11.29 -2.57
C ARG A 176 2.11 11.21 -3.34
N TYR A 177 0.97 11.44 -2.66
CA TYR A 177 -0.33 11.47 -3.33
C TYR A 177 -0.34 12.54 -4.43
N LYS A 178 0.06 13.76 -4.10
CA LYS A 178 0.05 14.89 -5.05
C LYS A 178 0.98 14.68 -6.23
N ASP A 179 2.14 14.12 -5.99
CA ASP A 179 3.17 13.96 -7.02
C ASP A 179 2.90 12.76 -7.94
N LYS A 180 2.40 11.64 -7.39
CA LYS A 180 2.34 10.36 -8.10
C LYS A 180 0.92 9.88 -8.39
N TYR A 181 -0.01 10.08 -7.48
CA TYR A 181 -1.33 9.42 -7.53
C TYR A 181 -2.50 10.36 -7.80
N SER A 182 -2.29 11.68 -7.73
CA SER A 182 -3.27 12.67 -8.14
C SER A 182 -3.25 12.94 -9.65
N PRO A 183 -2.09 13.11 -10.32
CA PRO A 183 -2.04 13.34 -11.75
C PRO A 183 -2.34 12.06 -12.54
N GLY A 184 -3.05 12.19 -13.66
CA GLY A 184 -3.15 11.12 -14.67
C GLY A 184 -3.98 9.89 -14.26
N ARG A 185 -4.92 10.03 -13.32
CA ARG A 185 -5.89 8.95 -13.05
C ARG A 185 -6.66 8.59 -14.30
N ILE A 186 -6.75 7.30 -14.58
CA ILE A 186 -7.57 6.80 -15.68
C ILE A 186 -9.04 6.95 -15.29
N VAL A 187 -9.89 7.32 -16.25
CA VAL A 187 -11.34 7.36 -16.06
C VAL A 187 -11.80 5.96 -15.61
N ASP A 188 -12.65 5.92 -14.60
CA ASP A 188 -13.20 4.70 -14.00
C ASP A 188 -12.15 3.75 -13.35
N SER A 189 -10.96 4.27 -13.02
CA SER A 189 -9.93 3.50 -12.31
C SER A 189 -9.28 4.34 -11.20
N PRO A 190 -9.04 3.79 -10.01
CA PRO A 190 -8.30 4.49 -8.96
C PRO A 190 -6.78 4.49 -9.20
N PHE A 191 -6.30 3.85 -10.27
CA PHE A 191 -4.88 3.65 -10.54
C PHE A 191 -4.35 4.66 -11.57
N VAL A 192 -3.07 5.02 -11.41
CA VAL A 192 -2.29 5.84 -12.34
C VAL A 192 -1.34 4.94 -13.10
N LEU A 193 -1.32 5.09 -14.44
CA LEU A 193 -0.51 4.27 -15.32
C LEU A 193 0.98 4.39 -14.97
N TYR A 194 1.67 3.25 -14.93
CA TYR A 194 3.10 3.11 -14.62
C TYR A 194 3.51 3.48 -13.20
N GLU A 195 2.58 3.87 -12.31
CA GLU A 195 2.87 4.02 -10.90
C GLU A 195 2.92 2.67 -10.18
N LYS A 196 3.64 2.64 -9.06
CA LYS A 196 3.86 1.41 -8.28
C LYS A 196 2.82 1.24 -7.17
N TYR A 197 2.27 0.04 -7.10
CA TYR A 197 1.31 -0.38 -6.08
C TYR A 197 1.71 -1.72 -5.46
N SER A 198 1.63 -1.84 -4.15
CA SER A 198 1.61 -3.13 -3.49
C SER A 198 0.22 -3.77 -3.60
N ARG A 199 0.11 -5.08 -3.36
CA ARG A 199 -1.20 -5.76 -3.27
C ARG A 199 -2.07 -5.18 -2.15
N ARG A 200 -1.43 -4.68 -1.08
CA ARG A 200 -2.10 -3.97 0.01
C ARG A 200 -2.71 -2.65 -0.49
N ASP A 201 -1.96 -1.89 -1.29
CA ASP A 201 -2.47 -0.63 -1.87
C ASP A 201 -3.66 -0.89 -2.80
N VAL A 202 -3.65 -1.98 -3.57
CA VAL A 202 -4.80 -2.38 -4.39
C VAL A 202 -6.01 -2.69 -3.51
N SER A 203 -5.82 -3.45 -2.41
CA SER A 203 -6.92 -3.72 -1.47
C SER A 203 -7.49 -2.45 -0.85
N LEU A 204 -6.63 -1.48 -0.54
CA LEU A 204 -7.02 -0.18 0.01
C LEU A 204 -7.82 0.65 -1.00
N LEU A 205 -7.31 0.78 -2.22
CA LEU A 205 -7.94 1.55 -3.31
C LEU A 205 -9.28 0.95 -3.76
N MET A 206 -9.43 -0.37 -3.69
CA MET A 206 -10.66 -1.08 -4.01
C MET A 206 -11.65 -1.16 -2.84
N ASN A 207 -11.40 -0.47 -1.75
CA ASN A 207 -12.27 -0.41 -0.58
C ASN A 207 -12.67 -1.80 -0.06
N CYS A 208 -11.70 -2.71 0.07
CA CYS A 208 -11.98 -4.11 0.47
C CYS A 208 -12.30 -4.28 1.96
N GLY A 209 -12.26 -3.21 2.75
CA GLY A 209 -12.46 -3.23 4.21
C GLY A 209 -11.36 -3.96 4.98
N LYS A 210 -10.53 -4.77 4.31
CA LYS A 210 -9.38 -5.49 4.87
C LYS A 210 -8.26 -5.66 3.84
N ASP A 211 -7.06 -5.92 4.32
CA ASP A 211 -5.91 -6.22 3.49
C ASP A 211 -6.01 -7.64 2.90
N LEU A 212 -6.24 -7.74 1.60
CA LEU A 212 -6.32 -9.00 0.87
C LEU A 212 -4.97 -9.46 0.28
N SER A 213 -3.86 -8.75 0.55
CA SER A 213 -2.55 -9.01 -0.07
C SER A 213 -2.06 -10.46 0.07
N SER A 214 -2.44 -11.13 1.17
CA SER A 214 -2.06 -12.51 1.44
C SER A 214 -2.77 -13.55 0.56
N ILE A 215 -3.83 -13.17 -0.16
CA ILE A 215 -4.60 -14.05 -1.06
C ILE A 215 -4.63 -13.54 -2.51
N MET A 216 -3.84 -12.52 -2.83
CA MET A 216 -3.68 -11.94 -4.18
C MET A 216 -2.47 -12.53 -4.91
N TYR A 217 -2.34 -13.85 -4.95
CA TYR A 217 -1.24 -14.49 -5.68
C TYR A 217 -1.67 -14.81 -7.11
N GLY A 218 -0.93 -14.24 -8.08
CA GLY A 218 -1.20 -14.40 -9.51
C GLY A 218 -2.43 -13.62 -9.96
N MET A 219 -3.62 -13.94 -9.46
CA MET A 219 -4.87 -13.29 -9.84
C MET A 219 -5.82 -13.15 -8.64
N LYS A 220 -6.62 -12.07 -8.63
CA LYS A 220 -7.71 -11.87 -7.68
C LYS A 220 -8.86 -11.09 -8.31
N ARG A 221 -10.09 -11.61 -8.19
CA ARG A 221 -11.33 -10.87 -8.51
C ARG A 221 -11.82 -10.09 -7.29
N ILE A 222 -12.21 -8.85 -7.49
CA ILE A 222 -12.85 -7.97 -6.49
C ILE A 222 -14.02 -7.28 -7.20
N GLY A 223 -15.24 -7.70 -6.91
CA GLY A 223 -16.44 -7.19 -7.58
C GLY A 223 -16.41 -7.42 -9.09
N ALA A 224 -16.52 -6.36 -9.85
CA ALA A 224 -16.50 -6.37 -11.31
C ALA A 224 -15.08 -6.43 -11.91
N ASP A 225 -14.05 -6.22 -11.06
CA ASP A 225 -12.66 -6.11 -11.48
C ASP A 225 -11.88 -7.39 -11.23
N VAL A 226 -10.94 -7.70 -12.12
CA VAL A 226 -9.92 -8.72 -11.90
C VAL A 226 -8.53 -8.09 -11.97
N PHE A 227 -7.66 -8.49 -11.06
CA PHE A 227 -6.29 -8.01 -10.92
C PHE A 227 -5.32 -9.15 -11.16
N ILE A 228 -4.42 -8.99 -12.13
CA ILE A 228 -3.37 -9.95 -12.45
C ILE A 228 -2.03 -9.37 -12.01
N PHE A 229 -1.27 -10.14 -11.20
CA PHE A 229 0.02 -9.75 -10.63
C PHE A 229 1.11 -10.69 -11.16
N ILE A 230 2.08 -10.12 -11.88
CA ILE A 230 3.10 -10.85 -12.60
C ILE A 230 4.49 -10.42 -12.18
N THR A 231 5.43 -11.38 -12.12
CA THR A 231 6.87 -11.12 -12.02
C THR A 231 7.50 -11.43 -13.37
N TYR A 232 8.04 -10.41 -14.04
CA TYR A 232 8.55 -10.51 -15.41
C TYR A 232 9.85 -11.31 -15.52
N HIS A 233 10.85 -10.98 -14.70
CA HIS A 233 12.08 -11.76 -14.57
C HIS A 233 12.02 -12.57 -13.27
N LYS A 234 11.75 -13.86 -13.42
CA LYS A 234 12.08 -14.81 -12.35
C LYS A 234 13.57 -15.05 -12.47
N GLU A 235 14.34 -14.82 -11.39
CA GLU A 235 15.73 -15.17 -11.36
C GLU A 235 15.84 -16.67 -11.72
N GLU A 236 16.36 -16.97 -12.91
CA GLU A 236 16.87 -18.31 -13.19
C GLU A 236 17.99 -18.54 -12.18
N SER A 237 17.75 -19.43 -11.22
CA SER A 237 18.81 -19.85 -10.31
C SER A 237 19.89 -20.49 -11.18
N GLN A 238 21.00 -19.77 -11.40
CA GLN A 238 22.19 -20.29 -12.13
C GLN A 238 22.84 -21.49 -11.41
N ASP A 239 22.34 -21.87 -10.25
CA ASP A 239 22.72 -23.07 -9.54
C ASP A 239 21.70 -24.19 -9.78
N GLU A 240 22.03 -25.10 -10.70
CA GLU A 240 21.31 -26.37 -10.92
C GLU A 240 21.09 -27.21 -9.64
N LYS A 241 21.58 -26.75 -8.48
CA LYS A 241 21.54 -27.45 -7.18
C LYS A 241 20.49 -26.91 -6.20
N ASN A 242 19.83 -25.77 -6.48
CA ASN A 242 18.83 -25.17 -5.60
C ASN A 242 17.44 -25.03 -6.27
N TYR A 243 17.02 -26.05 -7.01
CA TYR A 243 15.62 -26.19 -7.40
C TYR A 243 14.77 -26.28 -6.14
N VAL A 244 14.06 -25.20 -5.79
CA VAL A 244 12.98 -25.28 -4.81
C VAL A 244 11.88 -26.12 -5.45
N ASP A 245 11.83 -27.36 -5.02
CA ASP A 245 10.96 -28.41 -5.48
C ASP A 245 9.50 -27.91 -5.61
N GLY A 246 8.96 -27.89 -6.84
CA GLY A 246 7.56 -27.63 -7.10
C GLY A 246 7.15 -26.23 -7.60
N LYS A 247 8.05 -25.33 -7.97
CA LYS A 247 7.66 -24.07 -8.66
C LYS A 247 7.51 -24.32 -10.17
N PRO A 248 6.33 -24.06 -10.76
CA PRO A 248 6.13 -24.17 -12.19
C PRO A 248 6.88 -23.07 -12.93
N ASP A 249 7.42 -23.42 -14.09
CA ASP A 249 8.02 -22.48 -15.03
C ASP A 249 6.88 -21.82 -15.85
N TYR A 250 6.46 -20.63 -15.44
CA TYR A 250 5.49 -19.82 -16.19
C TYR A 250 6.23 -18.96 -17.20
N ALA A 251 5.84 -19.08 -18.46
CA ALA A 251 6.42 -18.29 -19.57
C ALA A 251 5.62 -16.97 -19.76
N ASP A 252 5.49 -16.18 -18.68
CA ASP A 252 4.87 -14.86 -18.78
C ASP A 252 5.82 -13.91 -19.51
N ALA A 253 5.40 -13.34 -20.64
CA ALA A 253 6.25 -12.44 -21.44
C ALA A 253 5.44 -11.44 -22.26
N PHE A 254 6.00 -10.24 -22.44
CA PHE A 254 5.53 -9.33 -23.48
C PHE A 254 6.02 -9.84 -24.83
N GLU A 255 5.10 -10.03 -25.80
CA GLU A 255 5.43 -10.33 -27.19
C GLU A 255 5.80 -9.05 -27.95
N ASP A 256 5.11 -7.95 -27.59
CA ASP A 256 5.38 -6.58 -28.04
C ASP A 256 4.88 -5.58 -26.98
N ASP A 257 4.87 -4.30 -27.32
CA ASP A 257 4.47 -3.23 -26.37
C ASP A 257 2.99 -3.30 -25.97
N LEU A 258 2.15 -4.06 -26.69
CA LEU A 258 0.70 -4.13 -26.48
C LEU A 258 0.19 -5.53 -26.14
N ILE A 259 0.96 -6.57 -26.44
CA ILE A 259 0.54 -7.97 -26.26
C ILE A 259 1.35 -8.63 -25.16
N PHE A 260 0.63 -9.14 -24.17
CA PHE A 260 1.19 -9.87 -23.04
C PHE A 260 0.68 -11.32 -23.01
N LYS A 261 1.59 -12.28 -22.97
CA LYS A 261 1.30 -13.68 -22.70
C LYS A 261 1.32 -13.95 -21.22
N TRP A 262 0.28 -14.61 -20.72
CA TRP A 262 0.16 -14.98 -19.33
C TRP A 262 -0.28 -16.44 -19.19
N ASP A 263 0.40 -17.18 -18.33
CA ASP A 263 0.04 -18.55 -17.97
C ASP A 263 -0.73 -18.56 -16.64
N SER A 264 -1.92 -19.17 -16.64
CA SER A 264 -2.65 -19.42 -15.40
C SER A 264 -1.89 -20.44 -14.52
N GLN A 265 -2.28 -20.52 -13.24
CA GLN A 265 -1.74 -21.53 -12.34
C GLN A 265 -2.03 -22.95 -12.88
N ILE A 266 -1.08 -23.88 -12.66
CA ILE A 266 -1.24 -25.30 -13.04
C ILE A 266 -2.54 -25.86 -12.48
N GLY A 267 -3.28 -26.60 -13.30
CA GLY A 267 -4.59 -27.14 -12.97
C GLY A 267 -5.74 -26.14 -13.04
N LYS A 268 -5.52 -24.94 -13.57
CA LYS A 268 -6.53 -23.89 -13.77
C LYS A 268 -6.83 -23.70 -15.27
N GLY A 269 -7.44 -24.72 -15.90
CA GLY A 269 -7.92 -24.61 -17.28
C GLY A 269 -9.09 -23.65 -17.45
N LEU A 270 -9.50 -23.41 -18.71
CA LEU A 270 -10.55 -22.45 -19.08
C LEU A 270 -11.89 -22.68 -18.36
N ASP A 271 -12.23 -23.91 -18.05
CA ASP A 271 -13.45 -24.27 -17.35
C ASP A 271 -13.40 -24.03 -15.83
N SER A 272 -12.23 -23.72 -15.28
CA SER A 272 -12.07 -23.46 -13.86
C SER A 272 -12.73 -22.14 -13.45
N SER A 273 -13.22 -22.04 -12.21
CA SER A 273 -13.73 -20.78 -11.67
C SER A 273 -12.69 -19.66 -11.72
N TYR A 274 -11.42 -20.01 -11.56
CA TYR A 274 -10.28 -19.08 -11.65
C TYR A 274 -10.21 -18.41 -13.04
N MET A 275 -10.28 -19.17 -14.12
CA MET A 275 -10.25 -18.62 -15.48
C MET A 275 -11.55 -17.92 -15.86
N LYS A 276 -12.71 -18.42 -15.40
CA LYS A 276 -13.98 -17.72 -15.57
C LYS A 276 -13.96 -16.33 -14.93
N ASP A 277 -13.37 -16.19 -13.73
CA ASP A 277 -13.20 -14.89 -13.10
C ASP A 277 -12.41 -13.90 -13.98
N VAL A 278 -11.39 -14.35 -14.71
CA VAL A 278 -10.64 -13.52 -15.65
C VAL A 278 -11.44 -13.17 -16.89
N LEU A 279 -12.08 -14.18 -17.50
CA LEU A 279 -12.78 -13.99 -18.78
C LEU A 279 -14.04 -13.14 -18.65
N GLU A 280 -14.78 -13.29 -17.53
CA GLU A 280 -16.08 -12.67 -17.30
C GLU A 280 -15.99 -11.32 -16.56
N ALA A 281 -14.83 -10.94 -16.02
CA ALA A 281 -14.68 -9.66 -15.36
C ALA A 281 -14.91 -8.49 -16.34
N GLU A 282 -15.60 -7.46 -15.87
CA GLU A 282 -15.85 -6.25 -16.67
C GLU A 282 -14.56 -5.47 -16.95
N ARG A 283 -13.72 -5.33 -15.92
CA ARG A 283 -12.42 -4.64 -16.01
C ARG A 283 -11.31 -5.57 -15.58
N LYS A 284 -10.26 -5.61 -16.37
CA LYS A 284 -9.10 -6.48 -16.16
C LYS A 284 -7.86 -5.63 -16.03
N HIS A 285 -7.15 -5.72 -14.89
CA HIS A 285 -6.03 -4.87 -14.54
C HIS A 285 -4.73 -5.67 -14.49
N LEU A 286 -3.70 -5.17 -15.16
CA LEU A 286 -2.36 -5.78 -15.20
C LEU A 286 -1.39 -5.04 -14.29
N PHE A 287 -0.75 -5.79 -13.40
CA PHE A 287 0.30 -5.33 -12.50
C PHE A 287 1.56 -6.17 -12.70
N VAL A 288 2.68 -5.52 -13.00
CA VAL A 288 3.94 -6.19 -13.32
C VAL A 288 5.07 -5.69 -12.43
N LYS A 289 5.87 -6.59 -11.89
CA LYS A 289 7.15 -6.24 -11.24
C LYS A 289 8.31 -6.90 -11.96
N LYS A 290 9.50 -6.29 -11.90
CA LYS A 290 10.67 -6.76 -12.65
C LYS A 290 11.26 -8.04 -12.07
N SER A 291 11.31 -8.16 -10.75
CA SER A 291 11.93 -9.31 -10.08
C SER A 291 11.23 -9.66 -8.77
N ASP A 292 11.55 -10.81 -8.19
CA ASP A 292 11.03 -11.25 -6.89
C ASP A 292 11.53 -10.40 -5.72
N ALA A 293 12.64 -9.67 -5.89
CA ALA A 293 13.14 -8.73 -4.89
C ALA A 293 12.21 -7.51 -4.70
N GLU A 294 11.38 -7.17 -5.70
CA GLU A 294 10.43 -6.08 -5.60
C GLU A 294 9.14 -6.49 -4.89
N THR A 295 8.64 -5.63 -4.03
CA THR A 295 7.39 -5.83 -3.28
C THR A 295 6.18 -5.15 -3.92
N SER A 296 6.42 -4.17 -4.80
CA SER A 296 5.41 -3.39 -5.50
C SER A 296 5.47 -3.64 -7.00
N PHE A 297 4.33 -3.47 -7.65
CA PHE A 297 4.11 -3.75 -9.07
C PHE A 297 3.80 -2.45 -9.80
N TYR A 298 4.29 -2.28 -10.99
CA TYR A 298 3.87 -1.23 -11.91
C TYR A 298 2.47 -1.54 -12.43
N TYR A 299 1.57 -0.59 -12.38
CA TYR A 299 0.28 -0.71 -13.04
C TYR A 299 0.42 -0.47 -14.54
N MET A 300 0.14 -1.50 -15.34
CA MET A 300 0.30 -1.46 -16.80
C MET A 300 -0.99 -1.07 -17.53
N GLY A 301 -2.08 -0.86 -16.80
CA GLY A 301 -3.37 -0.48 -17.38
C GLY A 301 -4.40 -1.59 -17.38
N GLN A 302 -5.52 -1.32 -18.04
CA GLN A 302 -6.55 -2.31 -18.31
C GLN A 302 -6.21 -3.06 -19.62
N PHE A 303 -6.65 -4.31 -19.72
CA PHE A 303 -6.42 -5.14 -20.89
C PHE A 303 -7.67 -5.93 -21.27
N ASP A 304 -7.72 -6.38 -22.53
CA ASP A 304 -8.69 -7.32 -23.05
C ASP A 304 -8.04 -8.66 -23.37
N VAL A 305 -8.78 -9.76 -23.20
CA VAL A 305 -8.31 -11.09 -23.57
C VAL A 305 -8.53 -11.28 -25.07
N LEU A 306 -7.44 -11.36 -25.83
CA LEU A 306 -7.50 -11.57 -27.27
C LEU A 306 -7.70 -13.06 -27.62
N GLU A 307 -6.99 -13.94 -26.91
CA GLU A 307 -7.04 -15.39 -27.10
C GLU A 307 -6.86 -16.09 -25.75
N ALA A 308 -7.58 -17.18 -25.55
CA ALA A 308 -7.40 -18.05 -24.40
C ALA A 308 -7.49 -19.51 -24.84
N ARG A 309 -6.52 -20.33 -24.45
CA ARG A 309 -6.46 -21.76 -24.79
C ARG A 309 -5.94 -22.60 -23.63
N ASN A 310 -6.38 -23.84 -23.55
CA ASN A 310 -5.75 -24.80 -22.65
C ASN A 310 -4.40 -25.23 -23.23
N ALA A 311 -3.35 -25.18 -22.41
CA ALA A 311 -2.04 -25.71 -22.74
C ALA A 311 -1.69 -26.82 -21.75
N GLN A 312 -1.08 -27.90 -22.24
CA GLN A 312 -0.49 -28.91 -21.35
C GLN A 312 0.97 -28.54 -21.10
N LYS A 313 1.33 -28.39 -19.83
CA LYS A 313 2.71 -28.19 -19.40
C LYS A 313 3.06 -29.25 -18.37
N GLU A 314 4.21 -29.87 -18.53
CA GLU A 314 4.79 -30.71 -17.50
C GLU A 314 5.33 -29.83 -16.37
N ASP A 315 5.06 -30.21 -15.12
CA ASP A 315 5.77 -29.61 -13.98
C ASP A 315 7.23 -30.14 -13.93
N ASN A 316 8.07 -29.54 -13.10
CA ASN A 316 9.48 -29.94 -12.95
C ASN A 316 9.65 -31.40 -12.46
N ARG A 317 8.56 -32.13 -12.21
CA ARG A 317 8.52 -33.56 -11.83
C ARG A 317 7.97 -34.44 -12.93
N GLY A 318 7.74 -33.90 -14.15
CA GLY A 318 7.17 -34.63 -15.25
C GLY A 318 5.67 -34.97 -15.11
N ARG A 319 4.92 -34.19 -14.28
CA ARG A 319 3.48 -34.35 -14.12
C ARG A 319 2.75 -33.35 -15.03
N MET A 320 1.83 -33.85 -15.86
CA MET A 320 0.95 -33.02 -16.69
C MET A 320 -0.29 -32.52 -15.93
#